data_7c384524fff71207831df270aa1ed955
#
_entry.id   7c384524fff71207831df270aa1ed955
#
_cell.length_a   1.000
_cell.length_b   1.000
_cell.length_c   1.000
_cell.angle_alpha   90.00
_cell.angle_beta   90.00
_cell.angle_gamma   90.00
#
_symmetry.space_group_name_H-M   'P 1'
#
loop_
_entity.id
_entity.type
_entity.pdbx_description
1 polymer ?
#
loop_
_entity_poly.entity_id
_entity_poly.type
_entity_poly.pdbx_seq_one_letter_code
_entity_poly.pdbx_strand_id
1 'polypeptide(L)'
;MHKVRKATADDVVGIRDVATKAWYNTYLNIYAAKTVNELLAASYNEQHLLKRLDDQLFLVVEEDNEIIGFANFISGTELYLSAHYVRPSWKHHGYGSELLEEGLSYFDNYDEIYLEVDNKNDDAVSFYKKKGFEIVRSYKHVMYGEEMDLALMKKVLK
;
A
#
# COMPACT_ATOMS: atom_id res chain seq x y z
N MET A 1 -1.19 22.75 4.66
CA MET A 1 -1.50 22.30 3.27
C MET A 1 -0.73 21.03 2.97
N HIS A 2 -1.37 20.12 2.31
CA HIS A 2 -0.75 18.86 1.93
C HIS A 2 -0.37 18.86 0.44
N LYS A 3 0.55 17.98 0.07
CA LYS A 3 0.84 17.72 -1.34
C LYS A 3 1.22 16.27 -1.56
N VAL A 4 0.87 15.77 -2.74
CA VAL A 4 1.28 14.45 -3.21
C VAL A 4 2.48 14.66 -4.16
N ARG A 5 3.53 13.90 -3.96
CA ARG A 5 4.75 14.00 -4.77
C ARG A 5 5.47 12.65 -4.85
N LYS A 6 6.42 12.55 -5.78
CA LYS A 6 7.29 11.37 -5.83
C LYS A 6 8.17 11.33 -4.57
N ALA A 7 8.36 10.13 -4.04
CA ALA A 7 9.25 9.91 -2.91
C ALA A 7 10.71 9.97 -3.33
N THR A 8 11.55 10.36 -2.40
CA THR A 8 13.01 10.34 -2.56
C THR A 8 13.64 9.51 -1.44
N ALA A 9 14.95 9.31 -1.49
CA ALA A 9 15.68 8.60 -0.44
C ALA A 9 15.47 9.23 0.94
N ASP A 10 15.23 10.54 1.00
CA ASP A 10 14.99 11.24 2.27
C ASP A 10 13.67 10.83 2.93
N ASP A 11 12.77 10.17 2.19
CA ASP A 11 11.47 9.77 2.69
C ASP A 11 11.46 8.35 3.29
N VAL A 12 12.58 7.65 3.25
CA VAL A 12 12.65 6.24 3.71
C VAL A 12 12.16 6.08 5.15
N VAL A 13 12.62 6.94 6.06
CA VAL A 13 12.21 6.86 7.46
C VAL A 13 10.71 7.09 7.61
N GLY A 14 10.18 8.09 6.92
CA GLY A 14 8.74 8.40 6.95
C GLY A 14 7.89 7.27 6.39
N ILE A 15 8.30 6.71 5.27
CA ILE A 15 7.58 5.57 4.63
C ILE A 15 7.56 4.38 5.57
N ARG A 16 8.70 4.03 6.18
CA ARG A 16 8.79 2.92 7.12
C ARG A 16 7.88 3.14 8.34
N ASP A 17 7.85 4.36 8.83
CA ASP A 17 7.02 4.69 9.99
C ASP A 17 5.53 4.59 9.66
N VAL A 18 5.12 5.07 8.48
CA VAL A 18 3.74 4.95 8.02
C VAL A 18 3.35 3.48 7.90
N ALA A 19 4.18 2.67 7.24
CA ALA A 19 3.90 1.25 7.06
C ALA A 19 3.78 0.54 8.41
N THR A 20 4.69 0.81 9.33
CA THR A 20 4.71 0.18 10.64
C THR A 20 3.43 0.51 11.42
N LYS A 21 3.07 1.78 11.47
CA LYS A 21 1.88 2.22 12.23
C LYS A 21 0.59 1.71 11.60
N ALA A 22 0.51 1.73 10.28
CA ALA A 22 -0.66 1.21 9.59
C ALA A 22 -0.84 -0.29 9.81
N TRP A 23 0.25 -1.06 9.71
CA TRP A 23 0.22 -2.51 9.95
C TRP A 23 -0.12 -2.85 11.39
N TYR A 24 0.48 -2.14 12.35
CA TYR A 24 0.18 -2.37 13.77
C TYR A 24 -1.28 -2.08 14.07
N ASN A 25 -1.81 -0.98 13.57
CA ASN A 25 -3.20 -0.62 13.80
C ASN A 25 -4.19 -1.66 13.25
N THR A 26 -3.89 -2.23 12.09
CA THR A 26 -4.80 -3.16 11.40
C THR A 26 -4.58 -4.61 11.82
N TYR A 27 -3.33 -5.05 11.91
CA TYR A 27 -3.01 -6.48 11.90
C TYR A 27 -2.59 -7.07 13.24
N LEU A 28 -2.25 -6.27 14.25
CA LEU A 28 -1.89 -6.83 15.57
C LEU A 28 -3.06 -7.53 16.26
N ASN A 29 -4.29 -7.22 15.87
CA ASN A 29 -5.47 -7.90 16.39
C ASN A 29 -5.85 -9.14 15.57
N ILE A 30 -5.16 -9.38 14.45
CA ILE A 30 -5.46 -10.48 13.51
C ILE A 30 -4.34 -11.52 13.54
N TYR A 31 -3.09 -11.05 13.56
CA TYR A 31 -1.89 -11.90 13.47
C TYR A 31 -0.98 -11.66 14.66
N ALA A 32 -0.09 -12.61 14.93
CA ALA A 32 0.90 -12.47 15.98
C ALA A 32 1.86 -11.31 15.68
N ALA A 33 2.28 -10.60 16.72
CA ALA A 33 3.23 -9.50 16.58
C ALA A 33 4.52 -9.94 15.88
N LYS A 34 5.00 -11.16 16.14
CA LYS A 34 6.19 -11.70 15.49
C LYS A 34 6.02 -11.74 13.98
N THR A 35 4.87 -12.22 13.49
CA THR A 35 4.57 -12.30 12.07
C THR A 35 4.56 -10.91 11.43
N VAL A 36 3.86 -9.97 12.05
CA VAL A 36 3.78 -8.59 11.57
C VAL A 36 5.17 -7.96 11.50
N ASN A 37 5.98 -8.12 12.56
CA ASN A 37 7.32 -7.56 12.58
C ASN A 37 8.26 -8.18 11.56
N GLU A 38 8.15 -9.48 11.31
CA GLU A 38 8.94 -10.14 10.28
C GLU A 38 8.56 -9.66 8.87
N LEU A 39 7.26 -9.49 8.61
CA LEU A 39 6.79 -8.93 7.34
C LEU A 39 7.31 -7.52 7.13
N LEU A 40 7.21 -6.67 8.14
CA LEU A 40 7.69 -5.29 8.06
C LEU A 40 9.21 -5.23 7.83
N ALA A 41 9.97 -6.05 8.55
CA ALA A 41 11.42 -6.09 8.40
C ALA A 41 11.84 -6.56 7.01
N ALA A 42 11.14 -7.53 6.44
CA ALA A 42 11.45 -8.03 5.10
C ALA A 42 11.09 -7.02 4.01
N SER A 43 9.97 -6.33 4.15
CA SER A 43 9.43 -5.45 3.11
C SER A 43 9.94 -4.01 3.20
N TYR A 44 10.26 -3.53 4.39
CA TYR A 44 10.57 -2.11 4.64
C TYR A 44 11.91 -1.86 5.32
N ASN A 45 12.86 -2.81 5.27
CA ASN A 45 14.21 -2.47 5.71
C ASN A 45 14.80 -1.42 4.75
N GLU A 46 15.69 -0.60 5.27
CA GLU A 46 16.20 0.56 4.53
C GLU A 46 16.81 0.18 3.19
N GLN A 47 17.66 -0.84 3.18
CA GLN A 47 18.37 -1.27 1.98
C GLN A 47 17.41 -1.71 0.88
N HIS A 48 16.43 -2.52 1.24
CA HIS A 48 15.43 -3.03 0.31
C HIS A 48 14.53 -1.90 -0.22
N LEU A 49 14.13 -0.99 0.66
CA LEU A 49 13.29 0.13 0.30
C LEU A 49 14.00 1.11 -0.64
N LEU A 50 15.28 1.40 -0.38
CA LEU A 50 16.07 2.26 -1.28
C LEU A 50 16.13 1.69 -2.69
N LYS A 51 16.33 0.37 -2.81
CA LYS A 51 16.35 -0.29 -4.11
C LYS A 51 14.99 -0.17 -4.81
N ARG A 52 13.91 -0.38 -4.09
CA ARG A 52 12.55 -0.29 -4.65
C ARG A 52 12.22 1.14 -5.11
N LEU A 53 12.73 2.14 -4.41
CA LEU A 53 12.54 3.54 -4.82
C LEU A 53 13.15 3.83 -6.20
N ASP A 54 14.26 3.16 -6.54
CA ASP A 54 14.88 3.32 -7.86
C ASP A 54 14.09 2.61 -8.97
N ASP A 55 13.47 1.47 -8.66
CA ASP A 55 12.88 0.60 -9.67
C ASP A 55 11.37 0.78 -9.85
N GLN A 56 10.70 1.38 -8.88
CA GLN A 56 9.24 1.44 -8.82
C GLN A 56 8.76 2.85 -8.53
N LEU A 57 7.48 3.12 -8.80
CA LEU A 57 6.90 4.40 -8.46
C LEU A 57 6.47 4.39 -7.00
N PHE A 58 7.01 5.32 -6.21
CA PHE A 58 6.53 5.61 -4.86
C PHE A 58 6.04 7.05 -4.84
N LEU A 59 4.82 7.24 -4.37
CA LEU A 59 4.26 8.56 -4.08
C LEU A 59 4.07 8.69 -2.58
N VAL A 60 4.31 9.88 -2.07
CA VAL A 60 4.02 10.22 -0.67
C VAL A 60 3.06 11.39 -0.62
N VAL A 61 2.23 11.43 0.42
CA VAL A 61 1.49 12.63 0.78
C VAL A 61 2.13 13.23 2.00
N GLU A 62 2.51 14.49 1.88
CA GLU A 62 3.23 15.24 2.89
C GLU A 62 2.39 16.41 3.39
N GLU A 63 2.35 16.62 4.70
CA GLU A 63 1.71 17.78 5.31
C GLU A 63 2.58 18.28 6.45
N ASP A 64 2.89 19.57 6.44
CA ASP A 64 3.74 20.23 7.47
C ASP A 64 5.06 19.48 7.68
N ASN A 65 5.70 19.09 6.57
CA ASN A 65 6.99 18.37 6.56
C ASN A 65 6.93 16.96 7.16
N GLU A 66 5.72 16.41 7.32
CA GLU A 66 5.53 15.05 7.80
C GLU A 66 4.96 14.18 6.68
N ILE A 67 5.48 12.95 6.54
CA ILE A 67 4.93 11.97 5.60
C ILE A 67 3.69 11.35 6.27
N ILE A 68 2.53 11.57 5.67
CA ILE A 68 1.24 11.14 6.19
C ILE A 68 0.84 9.77 5.61
N GLY A 69 1.22 9.51 4.36
CA GLY A 69 0.89 8.27 3.69
C GLY A 69 1.75 8.06 2.47
N PHE A 70 1.65 6.87 1.88
CA PHE A 70 2.35 6.56 0.65
C PHE A 70 1.63 5.49 -0.16
N ALA A 71 1.96 5.44 -1.45
CA ALA A 71 1.53 4.39 -2.36
C ALA A 71 2.71 3.92 -3.19
N ASN A 72 2.78 2.61 -3.43
CA ASN A 72 3.81 2.01 -4.25
C ASN A 72 3.18 1.27 -5.42
N PHE A 73 3.54 1.67 -6.63
CA PHE A 73 3.05 1.06 -7.87
C PHE A 73 4.19 0.32 -8.54
N ILE A 74 3.92 -0.90 -8.97
CA ILE A 74 4.88 -1.72 -9.71
C ILE A 74 4.35 -1.91 -11.12
N SER A 75 5.13 -1.45 -12.10
CA SER A 75 4.77 -1.59 -13.51
C SER A 75 5.64 -2.66 -14.16
N GLY A 76 5.06 -3.36 -15.12
CA GLY A 76 5.72 -4.43 -15.86
C GLY A 76 4.75 -4.93 -16.90
N THR A 77 4.60 -6.24 -17.04
CA THR A 77 3.58 -6.82 -17.89
C THR A 77 2.20 -6.39 -17.40
N GLU A 78 2.02 -6.36 -16.08
CA GLU A 78 0.80 -5.89 -15.45
C GLU A 78 1.14 -4.76 -14.47
N LEU A 79 0.14 -3.95 -14.15
CA LEU A 79 0.27 -2.87 -13.17
C LEU A 79 -0.29 -3.32 -11.83
N TYR A 80 0.51 -3.16 -10.77
CA TYR A 80 0.11 -3.50 -9.41
C TYR A 80 0.21 -2.30 -8.49
N LEU A 81 -0.78 -2.17 -7.60
CA LEU A 81 -0.69 -1.32 -6.43
C LEU A 81 -0.15 -2.21 -5.30
N SER A 82 1.15 -2.12 -5.05
CA SER A 82 1.85 -3.02 -4.13
C SER A 82 1.70 -2.63 -2.67
N ALA A 83 1.62 -1.33 -2.39
CA ALA A 83 1.44 -0.81 -1.03
C ALA A 83 0.66 0.50 -1.10
N HIS A 84 -0.18 0.73 -0.10
CA HIS A 84 -1.05 1.91 -0.10
C HIS A 84 -1.54 2.15 1.33
N TYR A 85 -0.87 3.04 2.06
CA TYR A 85 -1.13 3.24 3.48
C TYR A 85 -1.17 4.71 3.83
N VAL A 86 -2.05 5.03 4.80
CA VAL A 86 -2.15 6.35 5.42
C VAL A 86 -2.05 6.14 6.93
N ARG A 87 -1.41 7.05 7.64
CA ARG A 87 -1.32 6.97 9.11
C ARG A 87 -2.71 6.84 9.71
N PRO A 88 -2.92 5.98 10.71
CA PRO A 88 -4.25 5.79 11.30
C PRO A 88 -4.90 7.09 11.77
N SER A 89 -4.11 8.02 12.32
CA SER A 89 -4.63 9.32 12.79
C SER A 89 -5.07 10.25 11.66
N TRP A 90 -4.73 9.93 10.41
CA TRP A 90 -5.06 10.74 9.25
C TRP A 90 -6.04 10.06 8.29
N LYS A 91 -6.68 8.98 8.73
CA LYS A 91 -7.72 8.32 7.93
C LYS A 91 -8.92 9.25 7.72
N HIS A 92 -9.65 9.00 6.65
CA HIS A 92 -10.89 9.73 6.31
C HIS A 92 -10.67 11.19 5.91
N HIS A 93 -9.46 11.55 5.51
CA HIS A 93 -9.13 12.89 4.98
C HIS A 93 -8.99 12.90 3.45
N GLY A 94 -9.24 11.75 2.79
CA GLY A 94 -9.15 11.67 1.33
C GLY A 94 -7.74 11.43 0.79
N TYR A 95 -6.74 11.28 1.63
CA TYR A 95 -5.35 11.13 1.18
C TYR A 95 -5.11 9.81 0.44
N GLY A 96 -5.75 8.73 0.89
CA GLY A 96 -5.67 7.45 0.18
C GLY A 96 -6.19 7.54 -1.24
N SER A 97 -7.30 8.25 -1.44
CA SER A 97 -7.88 8.48 -2.77
C SER A 97 -6.94 9.31 -3.64
N GLU A 98 -6.36 10.37 -3.08
CA GLU A 98 -5.43 11.22 -3.84
C GLU A 98 -4.19 10.45 -4.29
N LEU A 99 -3.62 9.62 -3.40
CA LEU A 99 -2.47 8.80 -3.73
C LEU A 99 -2.79 7.83 -4.88
N LEU A 100 -3.94 7.19 -4.82
CA LEU A 100 -4.36 6.26 -5.86
C LEU A 100 -4.56 6.96 -7.19
N GLU A 101 -5.31 8.05 -7.19
CA GLU A 101 -5.64 8.80 -8.42
C GLU A 101 -4.39 9.42 -9.04
N GLU A 102 -3.52 10.02 -8.23
CA GLU A 102 -2.27 10.61 -8.72
C GLU A 102 -1.37 9.53 -9.32
N GLY A 103 -1.25 8.37 -8.64
CA GLY A 103 -0.44 7.26 -9.14
C GLY A 103 -0.95 6.72 -10.47
N LEU A 104 -2.26 6.58 -10.62
CA LEU A 104 -2.85 6.10 -11.86
C LEU A 104 -2.56 7.03 -13.04
N SER A 105 -2.40 8.32 -12.79
CA SER A 105 -2.09 9.30 -13.85
C SER A 105 -0.73 9.06 -14.50
N TYR A 106 0.16 8.28 -13.87
CA TYR A 106 1.47 7.94 -14.44
C TYR A 106 1.40 6.78 -15.44
N PHE A 107 0.27 6.07 -15.49
CA PHE A 107 0.15 4.80 -16.22
C PHE A 107 -1.06 4.78 -17.14
N ASP A 108 -0.99 5.52 -18.23
CA ASP A 108 -2.10 5.63 -19.19
C ASP A 108 -2.16 4.48 -20.19
N ASN A 109 -1.15 3.61 -20.22
CA ASN A 109 -1.01 2.51 -21.17
C ASN A 109 -1.45 1.15 -20.62
N TYR A 110 -2.06 1.11 -19.45
CA TYR A 110 -2.56 -0.12 -18.86
C TYR A 110 -4.09 -0.17 -18.88
N ASP A 111 -4.63 -1.34 -19.17
CA ASP A 111 -6.09 -1.55 -19.18
C ASP A 111 -6.64 -1.82 -17.79
N GLU A 112 -5.80 -2.36 -16.91
CA GLU A 112 -6.21 -2.81 -15.58
C GLU A 112 -5.11 -2.57 -14.56
N ILE A 113 -5.52 -2.48 -13.29
CA ILE A 113 -4.59 -2.48 -12.16
C ILE A 113 -5.04 -3.53 -11.14
N TYR A 114 -4.08 -4.23 -10.56
CA TYR A 114 -4.29 -5.29 -9.58
C TYR A 114 -3.74 -4.89 -8.22
N LEU A 115 -4.32 -5.48 -7.18
CA LEU A 115 -3.77 -5.42 -5.82
C LEU A 115 -4.13 -6.70 -5.06
N GLU A 116 -3.36 -6.98 -4.02
CA GLU A 116 -3.70 -8.01 -3.05
C GLU A 116 -4.07 -7.34 -1.74
N VAL A 117 -5.10 -7.85 -1.08
CA VAL A 117 -5.56 -7.33 0.20
C VAL A 117 -5.97 -8.49 1.08
N ASP A 118 -5.77 -8.34 2.39
CA ASP A 118 -6.22 -9.34 3.35
C ASP A 118 -7.74 -9.25 3.48
N ASN A 119 -8.43 -10.38 3.31
CA ASN A 119 -9.89 -10.43 3.42
C ASN A 119 -10.42 -10.02 4.80
N LYS A 120 -9.58 -10.09 5.83
CA LYS A 120 -9.94 -9.67 7.19
C LYS A 120 -9.82 -8.17 7.38
N ASN A 121 -9.21 -7.46 6.43
CA ASN A 121 -9.12 -6.01 6.47
C ASN A 121 -10.33 -5.40 5.79
N ASP A 122 -11.45 -5.36 6.51
CA ASP A 122 -12.74 -4.92 5.98
C ASP A 122 -12.71 -3.49 5.45
N ASP A 123 -12.00 -2.60 6.13
CA ASP A 123 -11.90 -1.20 5.73
C ASP A 123 -11.21 -1.06 4.37
N ALA A 124 -10.12 -1.79 4.15
CA ALA A 124 -9.40 -1.75 2.89
C ALA A 124 -10.23 -2.35 1.76
N VAL A 125 -10.83 -3.52 1.99
CA VAL A 125 -11.68 -4.16 0.98
C VAL A 125 -12.83 -3.23 0.57
N SER A 126 -13.49 -2.62 1.54
CA SER A 126 -14.59 -1.67 1.31
C SER A 126 -14.10 -0.45 0.52
N PHE A 127 -12.95 0.11 0.90
CA PHE A 127 -12.36 1.25 0.21
C PHE A 127 -12.11 0.94 -1.27
N TYR A 128 -11.47 -0.19 -1.55
CA TYR A 128 -11.15 -0.55 -2.93
C TYR A 128 -12.40 -0.87 -3.76
N LYS A 129 -13.40 -1.50 -3.17
CA LYS A 129 -14.68 -1.71 -3.88
C LYS A 129 -15.33 -0.39 -4.27
N LYS A 130 -15.31 0.59 -3.39
CA LYS A 130 -15.83 1.94 -3.70
C LYS A 130 -15.04 2.63 -4.80
N LYS A 131 -13.77 2.29 -4.96
CA LYS A 131 -12.91 2.83 -6.02
C LYS A 131 -13.03 2.07 -7.34
N GLY A 132 -13.88 1.06 -7.40
CA GLY A 132 -14.13 0.31 -8.63
C GLY A 132 -13.35 -0.97 -8.77
N PHE A 133 -12.70 -1.43 -7.71
CA PHE A 133 -12.03 -2.72 -7.71
C PHE A 133 -13.01 -3.83 -7.41
N GLU A 134 -12.80 -5.00 -8.03
CA GLU A 134 -13.58 -6.20 -7.80
C GLU A 134 -12.66 -7.33 -7.38
N ILE A 135 -13.17 -8.25 -6.56
CA ILE A 135 -12.42 -9.44 -6.16
C ILE A 135 -12.40 -10.40 -7.35
N VAL A 136 -11.20 -10.75 -7.81
CA VAL A 136 -10.99 -11.73 -8.88
C VAL A 136 -10.99 -13.13 -8.30
N ARG A 137 -10.29 -13.33 -7.19
CA ARG A 137 -10.22 -14.60 -6.48
C ARG A 137 -9.67 -14.40 -5.07
N SER A 138 -9.92 -15.36 -4.20
CA SER A 138 -9.34 -15.41 -2.87
C SER A 138 -8.51 -16.68 -2.74
N TYR A 139 -7.47 -16.62 -1.93
CA TYR A 139 -6.57 -17.76 -1.73
C TYR A 139 -5.90 -17.67 -0.38
N LYS A 140 -5.43 -18.82 0.09
CA LYS A 140 -4.69 -18.91 1.36
C LYS A 140 -3.20 -18.83 1.07
N HIS A 141 -2.48 -18.15 1.94
CA HIS A 141 -1.03 -18.03 1.86
C HIS A 141 -0.44 -18.10 3.25
N VAL A 142 0.58 -18.92 3.43
CA VAL A 142 1.25 -19.05 4.74
C VAL A 142 2.50 -18.19 4.73
N MET A 143 2.60 -17.29 5.70
CA MET A 143 3.77 -16.43 5.88
C MET A 143 4.20 -16.52 7.34
N TYR A 144 5.46 -16.85 7.55
CA TYR A 144 6.04 -16.95 8.89
C TYR A 144 5.22 -17.83 9.83
N GLY A 145 4.68 -18.92 9.29
CA GLY A 145 3.91 -19.89 10.07
C GLY A 145 2.43 -19.55 10.26
N GLU A 146 1.97 -18.40 9.79
CA GLU A 146 0.56 -18.04 9.89
C GLU A 146 -0.14 -18.07 8.52
N GLU A 147 -1.36 -18.59 8.51
CA GLU A 147 -2.20 -18.60 7.32
C GLU A 147 -2.91 -17.26 7.17
N MET A 148 -2.78 -16.67 5.99
CA MET A 148 -3.45 -15.44 5.61
C MET A 148 -4.46 -15.75 4.51
N ASP A 149 -5.63 -15.12 4.60
CA ASP A 149 -6.68 -15.22 3.59
C ASP A 149 -6.63 -13.96 2.74
N LEU A 150 -6.11 -14.08 1.51
CA LEU A 150 -5.87 -12.94 0.64
C LEU A 150 -6.86 -12.90 -0.51
N ALA A 151 -7.19 -11.70 -0.94
CA ALA A 151 -7.99 -11.46 -2.13
C ALA A 151 -7.15 -10.74 -3.17
N LEU A 152 -7.19 -11.23 -4.41
CA LEU A 152 -6.67 -10.49 -5.56
C LEU A 152 -7.81 -9.65 -6.08
N MET A 153 -7.60 -8.35 -6.17
CA MET A 153 -8.59 -7.41 -6.69
C MET A 153 -8.10 -6.76 -7.96
N LYS A 154 -9.03 -6.35 -8.80
CA LYS A 154 -8.75 -5.74 -10.10
C LYS A 154 -9.68 -4.56 -10.34
N LYS A 155 -9.12 -3.49 -10.93
CA LYS A 155 -9.91 -2.37 -11.44
C LYS A 155 -9.63 -2.22 -12.93
N VAL A 156 -10.69 -2.08 -13.73
CA VAL A 156 -10.60 -1.79 -15.16
C VAL A 156 -10.37 -0.29 -15.33
N LEU A 157 -9.32 0.08 -16.08
CA LEU A 157 -8.93 1.47 -16.32
C LEU A 157 -9.41 1.99 -17.67
N LYS A 158 -9.64 1.07 -18.62
CA LYS A 158 -10.08 1.44 -19.97
C LYS A 158 -11.21 0.56 -20.46
#